data_dce6fba45f380c7df77b8f4f523c3d79
#
_entry.id   dce6fba45f380c7df77b8f4f523c3d79
#
_cell.length_a   1.000
_cell.length_b   1.000
_cell.length_c   1.000
_cell.angle_alpha   90.00
_cell.angle_beta   90.00
_cell.angle_gamma   90.00
#
_symmetry.space_group_name_H-M   'P 1'
#
loop_
_entity.id
_entity.type
_entity.pdbx_description
1 polymer ?
#
loop_
_entity_poly.entity_id
_entity_poly.type
_entity_poly.pdbx_seq_one_letter_code
_entity_poly.pdbx_strand_id
1 'polypeptide(L)'
;MPAFTRRQLIAAAGTVPLLGVPAVLRAAEPDLSALKDITADARPIGAEERRARIARAQALMRANGIGAVLVEPGSSLTYFTGVRWGRSERLTAAVLPVEGDPCIVTPFFEEPSVRQSLAIPAEVRVWQEDDNPLRTVAGFLRDRKLAARPIGIEESVRYFAVEGLMTALPRARIISADAVVRGCRMVKTPAEIALMQLATDVTLAAYR
;
A
#
# COMPACT_ATOMS: atom_id res chain seq x y z
N MET A 1 0.89 -58.39 -20.93
CA MET A 1 0.36 -57.84 -19.66
C MET A 1 -0.90 -57.04 -19.99
N PRO A 2 -2.10 -57.39 -19.49
CA PRO A 2 -3.32 -56.66 -19.79
C PRO A 2 -3.28 -55.30 -19.08
N ALA A 3 -3.51 -54.23 -19.84
CA ALA A 3 -3.57 -52.85 -19.33
C ALA A 3 -4.91 -52.61 -18.62
N PHE A 4 -4.88 -52.23 -17.37
CA PHE A 4 -6.07 -51.83 -16.62
C PHE A 4 -6.69 -50.55 -17.18
N THR A 5 -8.00 -50.56 -17.43
CA THR A 5 -8.73 -49.37 -17.87
C THR A 5 -9.04 -48.46 -16.71
N ARG A 6 -9.18 -47.12 -16.99
CA ARG A 6 -9.54 -46.11 -15.97
C ARG A 6 -10.77 -46.47 -15.14
N ARG A 7 -11.76 -47.16 -15.73
CA ARG A 7 -12.97 -47.64 -15.01
C ARG A 7 -12.67 -48.72 -13.98
N GLN A 8 -11.70 -49.60 -14.25
CA GLN A 8 -11.31 -50.66 -13.32
C GLN A 8 -10.51 -50.12 -12.12
N LEU A 9 -9.75 -49.01 -12.31
CA LEU A 9 -9.09 -48.30 -11.23
C LEU A 9 -10.08 -47.59 -10.29
N ILE A 10 -11.16 -47.02 -10.83
CA ILE A 10 -12.20 -46.35 -10.02
C ILE A 10 -13.04 -47.37 -9.23
N ALA A 11 -13.30 -48.53 -9.80
CA ALA A 11 -14.05 -49.61 -9.10
C ALA A 11 -13.23 -50.26 -7.96
N ALA A 12 -11.90 -50.31 -8.07
CA ALA A 12 -11.02 -50.80 -7.00
C ALA A 12 -10.85 -49.83 -5.83
N ALA A 13 -11.09 -48.52 -6.02
CA ALA A 13 -11.03 -47.51 -4.97
C ALA A 13 -12.29 -47.50 -4.07
N GLY A 14 -13.37 -48.19 -4.45
CA GLY A 14 -14.66 -48.16 -3.75
C GLY A 14 -14.83 -49.14 -2.58
N THR A 15 -13.85 -49.98 -2.25
CA THR A 15 -13.97 -51.02 -1.22
C THR A 15 -12.85 -51.00 -0.18
N VAL A 16 -12.26 -49.87 0.10
CA VAL A 16 -11.46 -49.71 1.31
C VAL A 16 -12.45 -49.52 2.48
N PRO A 17 -12.57 -50.47 3.42
CA PRO A 17 -13.36 -50.21 4.61
C PRO A 17 -12.76 -49.02 5.32
N LEU A 18 -13.58 -48.01 5.60
CA LEU A 18 -13.27 -46.86 6.49
C LEU A 18 -13.06 -47.44 7.91
N LEU A 19 -11.96 -48.16 8.12
CA LEU A 19 -11.46 -48.47 9.44
C LEU A 19 -10.96 -47.18 10.06
N GLY A 20 -11.83 -46.56 10.86
CA GLY A 20 -11.47 -45.54 11.85
C GLY A 20 -10.56 -44.45 11.29
N VAL A 21 -11.11 -43.45 10.61
CA VAL A 21 -10.46 -42.14 10.60
C VAL A 21 -10.31 -41.78 12.08
N PRO A 22 -9.08 -41.70 12.64
CA PRO A 22 -8.93 -41.27 14.01
C PRO A 22 -9.70 -39.95 14.11
N ALA A 23 -10.57 -39.84 15.09
CA ALA A 23 -11.28 -38.60 15.36
C ALA A 23 -10.23 -37.53 15.29
N VAL A 24 -10.29 -36.68 14.24
CA VAL A 24 -9.43 -35.53 14.12
C VAL A 24 -9.60 -34.85 15.47
N LEU A 25 -8.53 -34.85 16.27
CA LEU A 25 -8.51 -34.16 17.54
C LEU A 25 -8.93 -32.71 17.21
N ARG A 26 -10.22 -32.45 17.36
CA ARG A 26 -10.75 -31.11 17.28
C ARG A 26 -10.07 -30.41 18.45
N ALA A 27 -9.05 -29.65 18.15
CA ALA A 27 -8.44 -28.78 19.16
C ALA A 27 -9.62 -28.06 19.82
N ALA A 28 -9.72 -28.17 21.14
CA ALA A 28 -10.74 -27.45 21.88
C ALA A 28 -10.62 -25.99 21.47
N GLU A 29 -11.74 -25.37 21.11
CA GLU A 29 -11.72 -23.95 20.80
C GLU A 29 -11.14 -23.23 22.03
N PRO A 30 -10.13 -22.36 21.82
CA PRO A 30 -9.51 -21.67 22.94
C PRO A 30 -10.56 -20.85 23.70
N ASP A 31 -10.56 -20.95 25.02
CA ASP A 31 -11.42 -20.10 25.84
C ASP A 31 -10.91 -18.65 25.79
N LEU A 32 -11.60 -17.81 25.01
CA LEU A 32 -11.28 -16.41 24.83
C LEU A 32 -11.93 -15.49 25.88
N SER A 33 -12.68 -16.05 26.82
CA SER A 33 -13.42 -15.27 27.85
C SER A 33 -12.51 -14.46 28.78
N ALA A 34 -11.26 -14.89 28.95
CA ALA A 34 -10.25 -14.20 29.72
C ALA A 34 -9.57 -13.03 28.99
N LEU A 35 -9.74 -12.91 27.66
CA LEU A 35 -9.15 -11.83 26.89
C LEU A 35 -9.86 -10.51 27.17
N LYS A 36 -9.07 -9.50 27.50
CA LYS A 36 -9.56 -8.13 27.68
C LYS A 36 -9.22 -7.31 26.44
N ASP A 37 -10.14 -6.42 26.04
CA ASP A 37 -9.82 -5.42 25.04
C ASP A 37 -8.81 -4.42 25.60
N ILE A 38 -7.56 -4.56 25.19
CA ILE A 38 -6.46 -3.65 25.56
C ILE A 38 -6.25 -2.56 24.50
N THR A 39 -7.12 -2.49 23.48
CA THR A 39 -7.01 -1.52 22.38
C THR A 39 -7.97 -0.36 22.48
N ALA A 40 -8.82 -0.30 23.50
CA ALA A 40 -9.87 0.72 23.67
C ALA A 40 -9.34 2.16 23.66
N ASP A 41 -8.11 2.38 24.16
CA ASP A 41 -7.46 3.69 24.20
C ASP A 41 -6.56 3.98 22.98
N ALA A 42 -6.54 3.09 21.98
CA ALA A 42 -5.72 3.27 20.79
C ALA A 42 -6.14 4.53 20.02
N ARG A 43 -5.18 5.41 19.78
CA ARG A 43 -5.40 6.63 19.00
C ARG A 43 -4.78 6.46 17.60
N PRO A 44 -5.60 6.33 16.55
CA PRO A 44 -5.09 6.19 15.19
C PRO A 44 -4.38 7.48 14.74
N ILE A 45 -3.46 7.34 13.80
CA ILE A 45 -2.82 8.50 13.14
C ILE A 45 -3.87 9.33 12.42
N GLY A 46 -4.08 10.55 12.89
CA GLY A 46 -5.10 11.46 12.39
C GLY A 46 -4.65 12.28 11.17
N ALA A 47 -5.59 13.10 10.67
CA ALA A 47 -5.36 13.97 9.52
C ALA A 47 -4.28 15.03 9.77
N GLU A 48 -4.22 15.60 10.97
CA GLU A 48 -3.24 16.61 11.36
C GLU A 48 -1.81 16.06 11.28
N GLU A 49 -1.57 14.89 11.87
CA GLU A 49 -0.25 14.26 11.79
C GLU A 49 0.14 13.94 10.34
N ARG A 50 -0.81 13.50 9.51
CA ARG A 50 -0.54 13.24 8.09
C ARG A 50 -0.20 14.52 7.33
N ARG A 51 -0.88 15.64 7.62
CA ARG A 51 -0.50 16.95 7.05
C ARG A 51 0.91 17.35 7.47
N ALA A 52 1.28 17.14 8.73
CA ALA A 52 2.65 17.38 9.21
C ALA A 52 3.68 16.51 8.47
N ARG A 53 3.34 15.24 8.17
CA ARG A 53 4.18 14.35 7.36
C ARG A 53 4.36 14.85 5.93
N ILE A 54 3.29 15.34 5.29
CA ILE A 54 3.36 15.97 3.97
C ILE A 54 4.24 17.22 4.02
N ALA A 55 4.03 18.10 5.00
CA ALA A 55 4.84 19.30 5.15
C ALA A 55 6.33 18.98 5.35
N ARG A 56 6.66 17.95 6.13
CA ARG A 56 8.03 17.45 6.29
C ARG A 56 8.60 16.91 4.97
N ALA A 57 7.82 16.12 4.22
CA ALA A 57 8.25 15.63 2.91
C ALA A 57 8.53 16.78 1.95
N GLN A 58 7.67 17.79 1.92
CA GLN A 58 7.85 18.98 1.10
C GLN A 58 9.09 19.78 1.48
N ALA A 59 9.39 19.91 2.77
CA ALA A 59 10.62 20.54 3.24
C ALA A 59 11.87 19.76 2.77
N LEU A 60 11.85 18.43 2.89
CA LEU A 60 12.93 17.58 2.41
C LEU A 60 13.05 17.61 0.88
N MET A 61 11.94 17.65 0.14
CA MET A 61 11.97 17.84 -1.31
C MET A 61 12.63 19.16 -1.71
N ARG A 62 12.31 20.27 -1.05
CA ARG A 62 12.97 21.57 -1.29
C ARG A 62 14.46 21.49 -1.03
N ALA A 63 14.85 20.90 0.10
CA ALA A 63 16.26 20.77 0.48
C ALA A 63 17.08 19.93 -0.51
N ASN A 64 16.43 18.94 -1.18
CA ASN A 64 17.07 18.03 -2.13
C ASN A 64 16.79 18.39 -3.61
N GLY A 65 16.15 19.53 -3.89
CA GLY A 65 15.83 19.97 -5.25
C GLY A 65 14.83 19.07 -5.99
N ILE A 66 14.01 18.28 -5.27
CA ILE A 66 13.00 17.37 -5.82
C ILE A 66 11.69 18.14 -6.03
N GLY A 67 11.07 18.00 -7.20
CA GLY A 67 9.83 18.68 -7.55
C GLY A 67 8.58 17.92 -7.09
N ALA A 68 8.63 16.60 -7.16
CA ALA A 68 7.56 15.72 -6.69
C ALA A 68 8.12 14.34 -6.36
N VAL A 69 7.35 13.56 -5.59
CA VAL A 69 7.65 12.15 -5.28
C VAL A 69 6.49 11.27 -5.72
N LEU A 70 6.79 10.21 -6.48
CA LEU A 70 5.84 9.16 -6.84
C LEU A 70 5.93 8.03 -5.83
N VAL A 71 4.75 7.60 -5.33
CA VAL A 71 4.59 6.53 -4.33
C VAL A 71 3.50 5.58 -4.79
N GLU A 72 3.78 4.27 -4.86
CA GLU A 72 2.79 3.23 -5.11
C GLU A 72 2.19 2.64 -3.81
N PRO A 73 1.16 1.74 -3.91
CA PRO A 73 0.55 1.09 -2.76
C PRO A 73 1.57 0.39 -1.87
N GLY A 74 1.40 0.59 -0.58
CA GLY A 74 2.24 0.05 0.47
C GLY A 74 2.27 0.98 1.68
N SER A 75 3.24 0.73 2.55
CA SER A 75 3.36 1.49 3.81
C SER A 75 3.60 2.99 3.60
N SER A 76 4.29 3.38 2.52
CA SER A 76 4.53 4.80 2.20
C SER A 76 3.26 5.51 1.76
N LEU A 77 2.42 4.88 0.92
CA LEU A 77 1.12 5.44 0.53
C LEU A 77 0.25 5.67 1.76
N THR A 78 0.11 4.64 2.61
CA THR A 78 -0.67 4.73 3.86
C THR A 78 -0.10 5.79 4.81
N TYR A 79 1.23 5.88 4.92
CA TYR A 79 1.92 6.84 5.79
C TYR A 79 1.56 8.29 5.44
N PHE A 80 1.60 8.65 4.17
CA PHE A 80 1.35 10.02 3.73
C PHE A 80 -0.13 10.35 3.58
N THR A 81 -0.93 9.45 3.01
CA THR A 81 -2.29 9.77 2.56
C THR A 81 -3.41 9.13 3.38
N GLY A 82 -3.10 8.08 4.12
CA GLY A 82 -4.08 7.24 4.79
C GLY A 82 -4.64 6.13 3.91
N VAL A 83 -4.49 6.22 2.59
CA VAL A 83 -5.01 5.24 1.64
C VAL A 83 -4.35 3.88 1.88
N ARG A 84 -5.17 2.90 2.25
CA ARG A 84 -4.79 1.50 2.38
C ARG A 84 -5.17 0.78 1.10
N TRP A 85 -4.18 0.49 0.28
CA TRP A 85 -4.39 -0.10 -1.03
C TRP A 85 -3.44 -1.25 -1.28
N GLY A 86 -3.96 -2.31 -1.87
CA GLY A 86 -3.15 -3.44 -2.35
C GLY A 86 -2.51 -3.13 -3.71
N ARG A 87 -1.40 -3.77 -4.00
CA ARG A 87 -0.84 -3.75 -5.36
C ARG A 87 -1.60 -4.73 -6.25
N SER A 88 -1.99 -4.25 -7.42
CA SER A 88 -2.53 -5.06 -8.50
C SER A 88 -1.71 -4.77 -9.78
N GLU A 89 -2.07 -5.35 -10.89
CA GLU A 89 -1.51 -5.02 -12.22
C GLU A 89 -1.83 -3.57 -12.62
N ARG A 90 -2.92 -3.01 -12.09
CA ARG A 90 -3.33 -1.61 -12.34
C ARG A 90 -2.57 -0.64 -11.44
N LEU A 91 -2.29 0.53 -12.00
CA LEU A 91 -1.63 1.58 -11.23
C LEU A 91 -2.63 2.34 -10.35
N THR A 92 -2.45 2.27 -9.06
CA THR A 92 -2.87 3.29 -8.10
C THR A 92 -1.62 3.89 -7.48
N ALA A 93 -1.47 5.20 -7.48
CA ALA A 93 -0.27 5.87 -6.98
C ALA A 93 -0.59 7.25 -6.39
N ALA A 94 0.22 7.69 -5.43
CA ALA A 94 0.22 9.07 -4.98
C ALA A 94 1.39 9.83 -5.62
N VAL A 95 1.11 11.06 -6.05
CA VAL A 95 2.11 12.05 -6.41
C VAL A 95 2.11 13.11 -5.32
N LEU A 96 3.21 13.20 -4.58
CA LEU A 96 3.42 14.21 -3.55
C LEU A 96 4.15 15.40 -4.20
N PRO A 97 3.52 16.54 -4.44
CA PRO A 97 4.19 17.72 -4.99
C PRO A 97 5.00 18.42 -3.91
N VAL A 98 6.03 19.15 -4.32
CA VAL A 98 6.85 19.98 -3.41
C VAL A 98 6.05 21.10 -2.72
N GLU A 99 4.88 21.42 -3.26
CA GLU A 99 3.92 22.39 -2.72
C GLU A 99 2.48 21.98 -3.05
N GLY A 100 1.55 22.31 -2.14
CA GLY A 100 0.14 22.00 -2.27
C GLY A 100 -0.21 20.55 -1.92
N ASP A 101 -1.44 20.15 -2.23
CA ASP A 101 -1.99 18.85 -1.87
C ASP A 101 -1.50 17.74 -2.79
N PRO A 102 -1.38 16.50 -2.26
CA PRO A 102 -1.11 15.31 -3.06
C PRO A 102 -2.16 15.05 -4.14
N CYS A 103 -1.77 14.29 -5.16
CA CYS A 103 -2.70 13.72 -6.12
C CYS A 103 -2.67 12.20 -6.03
N ILE A 104 -3.83 11.56 -5.99
CA ILE A 104 -3.96 10.12 -6.18
C ILE A 104 -4.38 9.87 -7.62
N VAL A 105 -3.65 9.01 -8.30
CA VAL A 105 -3.99 8.52 -9.64
C VAL A 105 -4.43 7.07 -9.50
N THR A 106 -5.64 6.73 -9.98
CA THR A 106 -6.25 5.41 -9.78
C THR A 106 -7.17 5.05 -10.95
N PRO A 107 -7.48 3.75 -11.19
CA PRO A 107 -8.51 3.38 -12.16
C PRO A 107 -9.86 4.03 -11.82
N PHE A 108 -10.66 4.36 -12.82
CA PHE A 108 -11.93 5.08 -12.63
C PHE A 108 -12.90 4.35 -11.70
N PHE A 109 -12.97 3.03 -11.76
CA PHE A 109 -13.88 2.23 -10.92
C PHE A 109 -13.40 2.09 -9.47
N GLU A 110 -12.13 2.38 -9.17
CA GLU A 110 -11.57 2.37 -7.82
C GLU A 110 -11.72 3.73 -7.11
N GLU A 111 -12.03 4.79 -7.83
CA GLU A 111 -12.13 6.16 -7.30
C GLU A 111 -12.99 6.27 -6.04
N PRO A 112 -14.22 5.69 -5.97
CA PRO A 112 -15.05 5.83 -4.77
C PRO A 112 -14.38 5.25 -3.52
N SER A 113 -13.75 4.09 -3.64
CA SER A 113 -13.05 3.42 -2.53
C SER A 113 -11.80 4.17 -2.10
N VAL A 114 -11.06 4.73 -3.07
CA VAL A 114 -9.90 5.59 -2.80
C VAL A 114 -10.33 6.84 -2.03
N ARG A 115 -11.38 7.53 -2.49
CA ARG A 115 -11.90 8.72 -1.81
C ARG A 115 -12.37 8.43 -0.39
N GLN A 116 -13.01 7.30 -0.17
CA GLN A 116 -13.45 6.86 1.17
C GLN A 116 -12.28 6.60 2.11
N SER A 117 -11.13 6.15 1.59
CA SER A 117 -9.95 5.82 2.39
C SER A 117 -9.00 7.00 2.63
N LEU A 118 -9.18 8.13 1.93
CA LEU A 118 -8.36 9.33 2.09
C LEU A 118 -8.52 9.93 3.49
N ALA A 119 -7.41 10.12 4.18
CA ALA A 119 -7.38 10.74 5.51
C ALA A 119 -6.94 12.21 5.48
N ILE A 120 -6.60 12.75 4.31
CA ILE A 120 -6.22 14.15 4.07
C ILE A 120 -6.83 14.64 2.76
N PRO A 121 -6.94 15.96 2.53
CA PRO A 121 -7.27 16.49 1.22
C PRO A 121 -6.26 16.02 0.16
N ALA A 122 -6.78 15.56 -0.97
CA ALA A 122 -5.98 15.17 -2.13
C ALA A 122 -6.82 15.34 -3.40
N GLU A 123 -6.16 15.73 -4.49
CA GLU A 123 -6.74 15.62 -5.82
C GLU A 123 -6.83 14.13 -6.19
N VAL A 124 -7.91 13.70 -6.84
CA VAL A 124 -8.03 12.34 -7.37
C VAL A 124 -8.21 12.43 -8.87
N ARG A 125 -7.31 11.85 -9.62
CA ARG A 125 -7.37 11.71 -11.08
C ARG A 125 -7.56 10.24 -11.44
N VAL A 126 -8.47 10.01 -12.35
CA VAL A 126 -8.78 8.66 -12.82
C VAL A 126 -8.24 8.43 -14.23
N TRP A 127 -8.04 7.17 -14.55
CA TRP A 127 -7.69 6.69 -15.88
C TRP A 127 -8.62 5.53 -16.25
N GLN A 128 -8.91 5.38 -17.56
CA GLN A 128 -9.76 4.32 -18.10
C GLN A 128 -8.89 3.12 -18.51
N GLU A 129 -9.52 1.94 -18.66
CA GLU A 129 -8.79 0.69 -19.00
C GLU A 129 -7.89 0.80 -20.24
N ASP A 130 -8.25 1.63 -21.20
CA ASP A 130 -7.47 1.86 -22.43
C ASP A 130 -6.44 3.00 -22.29
N ASP A 131 -6.41 3.68 -21.13
CA ASP A 131 -5.50 4.80 -20.89
C ASP A 131 -4.14 4.33 -20.37
N ASN A 132 -3.12 5.12 -20.64
CA ASN A 132 -1.84 4.97 -19.96
C ASN A 132 -1.86 5.79 -18.65
N PRO A 133 -1.90 5.16 -17.46
CA PRO A 133 -1.98 5.86 -16.17
C PRO A 133 -0.82 6.83 -15.92
N LEU A 134 0.34 6.57 -16.52
CA LEU A 134 1.51 7.45 -16.35
C LEU A 134 1.35 8.77 -17.12
N ARG A 135 0.49 8.81 -18.15
CA ARG A 135 0.10 10.06 -18.78
C ARG A 135 -0.75 10.94 -17.84
N THR A 136 -1.61 10.32 -17.01
CA THR A 136 -2.39 11.00 -15.98
C THR A 136 -1.48 11.57 -14.89
N VAL A 137 -0.48 10.79 -14.43
CA VAL A 137 0.57 11.27 -13.52
C VAL A 137 1.32 12.46 -14.13
N ALA A 138 1.77 12.29 -15.38
CA ALA A 138 2.49 13.35 -16.12
C ALA A 138 1.63 14.61 -16.34
N GLY A 139 0.32 14.44 -16.55
CA GLY A 139 -0.66 15.53 -16.63
C GLY A 139 -0.67 16.37 -15.37
N PHE A 140 -0.82 15.74 -14.20
CA PHE A 140 -0.76 16.43 -12.91
C PHE A 140 0.56 17.21 -12.74
N LEU A 141 1.69 16.59 -13.07
CA LEU A 141 3.00 17.24 -12.95
C LEU A 141 3.15 18.45 -13.89
N ARG A 142 2.55 18.40 -15.09
CA ARG A 142 2.54 19.54 -16.03
C ARG A 142 1.66 20.68 -15.51
N ASP A 143 0.46 20.36 -15.03
CA ASP A 143 -0.48 21.35 -14.50
C ASP A 143 0.11 22.11 -13.30
N ARG A 144 0.92 21.42 -12.50
CA ARG A 144 1.65 22.00 -11.37
C ARG A 144 3.01 22.60 -11.74
N LYS A 145 3.37 22.65 -13.04
CA LYS A 145 4.66 23.15 -13.55
C LYS A 145 5.87 22.42 -12.95
N LEU A 146 5.70 21.14 -12.63
CA LEU A 146 6.74 20.29 -12.02
C LEU A 146 7.42 19.35 -13.02
N ALA A 147 6.90 19.25 -14.25
CA ALA A 147 7.37 18.30 -15.26
C ALA A 147 8.84 18.47 -15.71
N ALA A 148 9.44 19.64 -15.47
CA ALA A 148 10.85 19.90 -15.76
C ALA A 148 11.75 19.78 -14.51
N ARG A 149 11.18 19.53 -13.34
CA ARG A 149 11.93 19.36 -12.09
C ARG A 149 12.30 17.88 -11.88
N PRO A 150 13.32 17.57 -11.09
CA PRO A 150 13.61 16.19 -10.70
C PRO A 150 12.40 15.55 -10.01
N ILE A 151 12.03 14.34 -10.45
CA ILE A 151 10.95 13.55 -9.87
C ILE A 151 11.57 12.40 -9.10
N GLY A 152 11.31 12.37 -7.79
CA GLY A 152 11.74 11.31 -6.90
C GLY A 152 10.84 10.08 -7.02
N ILE A 153 11.45 8.91 -7.03
CA ILE A 153 10.73 7.63 -7.04
C ILE A 153 10.97 6.94 -5.69
N GLU A 154 9.90 6.58 -5.01
CA GLU A 154 9.96 5.76 -3.79
C GLU A 154 10.50 4.37 -4.12
N GLU A 155 11.33 3.81 -3.23
CA GLU A 155 12.14 2.61 -3.49
C GLU A 155 11.36 1.36 -3.92
N SER A 156 10.07 1.29 -3.57
CA SER A 156 9.22 0.14 -3.88
C SER A 156 8.36 0.31 -5.13
N VAL A 157 8.46 1.43 -5.83
CA VAL A 157 7.74 1.70 -7.08
C VAL A 157 8.24 0.74 -8.17
N ARG A 158 7.29 0.09 -8.86
CA ARG A 158 7.60 -0.90 -9.89
C ARG A 158 8.23 -0.26 -11.13
N TYR A 159 9.12 -1.00 -11.77
CA TYR A 159 9.86 -0.52 -12.93
C TYR A 159 8.97 -0.02 -14.08
N PHE A 160 7.85 -0.72 -14.36
CA PHE A 160 6.93 -0.29 -15.43
C PHE A 160 6.39 1.14 -15.21
N ALA A 161 6.14 1.51 -13.94
CA ALA A 161 5.67 2.85 -13.61
C ALA A 161 6.79 3.90 -13.81
N VAL A 162 8.02 3.54 -13.47
CA VAL A 162 9.20 4.39 -13.72
C VAL A 162 9.41 4.58 -15.21
N GLU A 163 9.44 3.50 -15.99
CA GLU A 163 9.64 3.53 -17.45
C GLU A 163 8.52 4.30 -18.16
N GLY A 164 7.26 4.04 -17.75
CA GLY A 164 6.11 4.76 -18.31
C GLY A 164 6.15 6.26 -17.99
N LEU A 165 6.62 6.64 -16.78
CA LEU A 165 6.80 8.05 -16.44
C LEU A 165 7.93 8.69 -17.24
N MET A 166 9.06 8.01 -17.44
CA MET A 166 10.15 8.48 -18.30
C MET A 166 9.67 8.70 -19.74
N THR A 167 8.86 7.79 -20.26
CA THR A 167 8.24 7.91 -21.59
C THR A 167 7.29 9.09 -21.66
N ALA A 168 6.45 9.29 -20.63
CA ALA A 168 5.49 10.39 -20.59
C ALA A 168 6.14 11.76 -20.32
N LEU A 169 7.32 11.79 -19.68
CA LEU A 169 8.08 12.99 -19.33
C LEU A 169 9.56 12.84 -19.75
N PRO A 170 9.89 12.84 -21.05
CA PRO A 170 11.24 12.52 -21.54
C PRO A 170 12.32 13.54 -21.13
N ARG A 171 11.90 14.71 -20.63
CA ARG A 171 12.83 15.76 -20.13
C ARG A 171 12.95 15.75 -18.60
N ALA A 172 12.14 14.97 -17.90
CA ALA A 172 12.21 14.89 -16.44
C ALA A 172 13.42 14.07 -16.02
N ARG A 173 14.14 14.53 -15.00
CA ARG A 173 15.17 13.75 -14.35
C ARG A 173 14.52 12.87 -13.27
N ILE A 174 14.55 11.57 -13.46
CA ILE A 174 14.07 10.59 -12.48
C ILE A 174 15.20 10.26 -11.51
N ILE A 175 14.93 10.35 -10.21
CA ILE A 175 15.92 10.13 -9.14
C ILE A 175 15.30 9.34 -7.98
N SER A 176 16.11 8.83 -7.05
CA SER A 176 15.61 8.23 -5.81
C SER A 176 14.93 9.27 -4.92
N ALA A 177 13.82 8.89 -4.29
CA ALA A 177 13.14 9.66 -3.25
C ALA A 177 13.60 9.29 -1.83
N ASP A 178 14.63 8.47 -1.65
CA ASP A 178 15.05 7.96 -0.33
C ASP A 178 15.32 9.09 0.68
N ALA A 179 15.97 10.16 0.26
CA ALA A 179 16.23 11.31 1.12
C ALA A 179 14.94 11.93 1.69
N VAL A 180 13.82 11.83 0.96
CA VAL A 180 12.51 12.34 1.39
C VAL A 180 11.76 11.27 2.18
N VAL A 181 11.54 10.09 1.59
CA VAL A 181 10.66 9.08 2.17
C VAL A 181 11.27 8.45 3.42
N ARG A 182 12.53 8.04 3.36
CA ARG A 182 13.25 7.53 4.55
C ARG A 182 13.47 8.65 5.57
N GLY A 183 13.77 9.88 5.13
CA GLY A 183 13.91 11.04 6.00
C GLY A 183 12.64 11.34 6.81
N CYS A 184 11.46 11.03 6.27
CA CYS A 184 10.19 11.13 7.00
C CYS A 184 9.96 9.94 7.95
N ARG A 185 10.30 8.69 7.54
CA ARG A 185 9.81 7.47 8.17
C ARG A 185 10.80 6.80 9.12
N MET A 186 12.11 7.08 9.02
CA MET A 186 13.13 6.42 9.86
C MET A 186 12.94 6.71 11.35
N VAL A 187 12.76 7.98 11.70
CA VAL A 187 12.51 8.38 13.09
C VAL A 187 11.00 8.42 13.34
N LYS A 188 10.54 7.61 14.29
CA LYS A 188 9.12 7.47 14.63
C LYS A 188 8.67 8.59 15.54
N THR A 189 7.45 9.08 15.34
CA THR A 189 6.81 10.02 16.25
C THR A 189 6.37 9.32 17.55
N PRO A 190 6.12 10.05 18.64
CA PRO A 190 5.56 9.45 19.85
C PRO A 190 4.26 8.71 19.59
N ALA A 191 3.39 9.20 18.70
CA ALA A 191 2.13 8.54 18.34
C ALA A 191 2.39 7.20 17.61
N GLU A 192 3.36 7.15 16.70
CA GLU A 192 3.76 5.90 16.05
C GLU A 192 4.34 4.90 17.04
N ILE A 193 5.19 5.34 17.97
CA ILE A 193 5.77 4.48 19.02
C ILE A 193 4.67 3.91 19.90
N ALA A 194 3.69 4.72 20.33
CA ALA A 194 2.58 4.26 21.14
C ALA A 194 1.76 3.16 20.43
N LEU A 195 1.47 3.33 19.14
CA LEU A 195 0.76 2.31 18.35
C LEU A 195 1.60 1.04 18.15
N MET A 196 2.91 1.17 17.94
CA MET A 196 3.82 0.03 17.83
C MET A 196 3.90 -0.75 19.15
N GLN A 197 3.97 -0.04 20.28
CA GLN A 197 3.96 -0.66 21.61
C GLN A 197 2.66 -1.43 21.83
N LEU A 198 1.51 -0.79 21.57
CA LEU A 198 0.21 -1.43 21.71
C LEU A 198 0.09 -2.69 20.83
N ALA A 199 0.53 -2.63 19.58
CA ALA A 199 0.55 -3.80 18.71
C ALA A 199 1.42 -4.94 19.25
N THR A 200 2.55 -4.60 19.87
CA THR A 200 3.43 -5.56 20.56
C THR A 200 2.73 -6.18 21.76
N ASP A 201 2.05 -5.37 22.58
CA ASP A 201 1.34 -5.83 23.78
C ASP A 201 0.19 -6.78 23.42
N VAL A 202 -0.57 -6.48 22.34
CA VAL A 202 -1.60 -7.38 21.78
C VAL A 202 -0.98 -8.71 21.37
N THR A 203 0.13 -8.67 20.64
CA THR A 203 0.83 -9.88 20.20
C THR A 203 1.28 -10.72 21.39
N LEU A 204 1.90 -10.10 22.40
CA LEU A 204 2.34 -10.80 23.60
C LEU A 204 1.18 -11.38 24.43
N ALA A 205 0.03 -10.69 24.46
CA ALA A 205 -1.16 -11.20 25.14
C ALA A 205 -1.72 -12.47 24.47
N ALA A 206 -1.60 -12.57 23.13
CA ALA A 206 -2.04 -13.75 22.37
C ALA A 206 -1.14 -14.99 22.55
N TYR A 207 0.08 -14.83 23.08
CA TYR A 207 1.01 -15.94 23.36
C TYR A 207 0.96 -16.45 24.81
N ARG A 208 0.11 -15.90 25.67
CA ARG A 208 -0.09 -16.30 27.05
C ARG A 208 -1.28 -17.21 27.21
#